data_360fe5edf312eb7ca6d027ff374611b2
#
_entry.id   360fe5edf312eb7ca6d027ff374611b2
#
_cell.length_a   1.000
_cell.length_b   1.000
_cell.length_c   1.000
_cell.angle_alpha   90.00
_cell.angle_beta   90.00
_cell.angle_gamma   90.00
#
_symmetry.space_group_name_H-M   'P 1'
#
loop_
_entity.id
_entity.type
_entity.pdbx_description
1 polymer ?
#
loop_
_entity_poly.entity_id
_entity_poly.type
_entity_poly.pdbx_seq_one_letter_code
_entity_poly.pdbx_strand_id
1 'polypeptide(L)'
;LSVVSCQLEKEIFIFTLPHYILFLSTLNLKQRLENHLQEVARERNPYMDSAAHFFVQEYIRQQLGQWGSVEIHTFEVRGKTCKNLILNLPAATTKQKADLPPILIGAHYDGVLGTVGADDNATGVAVLLEFARSFAEKPARYPLRLVAFDMEEYGLLGSADYAALLREQKQPLRLMISLEMLGYRDSTPGSQKYPFPLELFYPNRGDFIALIGNLKTLGDLISLSKSIHKVGIPSQWLPAPNRGLLVPQTRLSDHAPFWDQGYPAIMVTDTAFMRNPHYHKASDTIATLDLDFLTGVCEGLEQGIRRL
;
A
#
# COMPACT_ATOMS: atom_id res chain seq x y z
N LEU A 1 38.10 -39.17 33.72
CA LEU A 1 37.40 -37.89 33.59
C LEU A 1 37.12 -37.68 32.10
N SER A 2 35.94 -38.14 31.64
CA SER A 2 35.48 -38.04 30.26
C SER A 2 34.69 -36.74 30.10
N VAL A 3 35.12 -35.90 29.17
CA VAL A 3 34.38 -34.72 28.72
C VAL A 3 33.47 -35.18 27.59
N VAL A 4 32.16 -35.16 27.82
CA VAL A 4 31.14 -35.34 26.77
C VAL A 4 30.96 -34.02 26.07
N SER A 5 31.45 -33.93 24.82
CA SER A 5 31.18 -32.82 23.91
C SER A 5 29.79 -33.02 23.28
N CYS A 6 28.83 -32.16 23.61
CA CYS A 6 27.53 -32.10 22.97
C CYS A 6 27.67 -31.19 21.74
N GLN A 7 27.79 -31.79 20.58
CA GLN A 7 27.68 -31.07 19.29
C GLN A 7 26.19 -30.85 19.00
N LEU A 8 25.76 -29.61 19.16
CA LEU A 8 24.52 -29.11 18.59
C LEU A 8 24.82 -28.66 17.13
N GLU A 9 24.55 -29.53 16.18
CA GLU A 9 24.50 -29.15 14.77
C GLU A 9 23.31 -28.23 14.55
N LYS A 10 23.59 -26.94 14.41
CA LYS A 10 22.63 -25.97 13.86
C LYS A 10 22.61 -26.14 12.36
N GLU A 11 21.66 -26.90 11.85
CA GLU A 11 21.34 -26.87 10.42
C GLU A 11 20.80 -25.47 10.08
N ILE A 12 21.66 -24.62 9.54
CA ILE A 12 21.25 -23.38 8.89
C ILE A 12 20.72 -23.79 7.51
N PHE A 13 19.40 -23.87 7.37
CA PHE A 13 18.75 -24.00 6.06
C PHE A 13 19.00 -22.71 5.25
N ILE A 14 20.05 -22.70 4.44
CA ILE A 14 20.24 -21.67 3.41
C ILE A 14 19.31 -22.03 2.24
N PHE A 15 18.10 -21.49 2.25
CA PHE A 15 17.27 -21.54 1.06
C PHE A 15 17.92 -20.68 -0.03
N THR A 16 18.35 -21.30 -1.12
CA THR A 16 18.80 -20.58 -2.30
C THR A 16 17.62 -19.87 -2.96
N LEU A 17 17.83 -18.68 -3.54
CA LEU A 17 16.82 -17.84 -4.18
C LEU A 17 15.76 -18.60 -5.02
N PRO A 18 16.13 -19.61 -5.85
CA PRO A 18 15.15 -20.39 -6.62
C PRO A 18 14.16 -21.20 -5.77
N HIS A 19 14.59 -21.73 -4.63
CA HIS A 19 13.72 -22.51 -3.73
C HIS A 19 12.74 -21.62 -2.97
N TYR A 20 13.12 -20.40 -2.62
CA TYR A 20 12.26 -19.43 -1.98
C TYR A 20 11.14 -18.96 -2.91
N ILE A 21 11.45 -18.68 -4.18
CA ILE A 21 10.47 -18.31 -5.22
C ILE A 21 9.48 -19.46 -5.47
N LEU A 22 9.96 -20.70 -5.56
CA LEU A 22 9.11 -21.87 -5.77
C LEU A 22 8.17 -22.11 -4.57
N PHE A 23 8.65 -21.88 -3.35
CA PHE A 23 7.84 -21.99 -2.12
C PHE A 23 6.72 -20.94 -2.09
N LEU A 24 7.00 -19.68 -2.40
CA LEU A 24 5.99 -18.62 -2.44
C LEU A 24 4.91 -18.88 -3.52
N SER A 25 5.25 -19.49 -4.63
CA SER A 25 4.29 -19.81 -5.69
C SER A 25 3.23 -20.86 -5.30
N THR A 26 3.49 -21.65 -4.24
CA THR A 26 2.55 -22.66 -3.73
C THR A 26 1.61 -22.12 -2.64
N LEU A 27 1.91 -20.95 -2.05
CA LEU A 27 1.10 -20.33 -1.02
C LEU A 27 -0.16 -19.68 -1.63
N ASN A 28 -1.26 -19.68 -0.87
CA ASN A 28 -2.42 -18.88 -1.22
C ASN A 28 -2.19 -17.39 -0.93
N LEU A 29 -3.06 -16.53 -1.47
CA LEU A 29 -2.92 -15.07 -1.32
C LEU A 29 -2.82 -14.62 0.14
N LYS A 30 -3.67 -15.15 1.02
CA LYS A 30 -3.67 -14.79 2.45
C LYS A 30 -2.33 -15.10 3.10
N GLN A 31 -1.77 -16.27 2.85
CA GLN A 31 -0.45 -16.66 3.40
C GLN A 31 0.68 -15.77 2.89
N ARG A 32 0.64 -15.36 1.62
CA ARG A 32 1.66 -14.44 1.08
C ARG A 32 1.57 -13.06 1.69
N LEU A 33 0.34 -12.51 1.83
CA LEU A 33 0.13 -11.23 2.53
C LEU A 33 0.62 -11.31 3.99
N GLU A 34 0.30 -12.39 4.70
CA GLU A 34 0.76 -12.60 6.07
C GLU A 34 2.29 -12.67 6.16
N ASN A 35 2.96 -13.35 5.22
CA ASN A 35 4.43 -13.40 5.17
C ASN A 35 5.04 -12.01 4.94
N HIS A 36 4.46 -11.19 4.06
CA HIS A 36 4.91 -9.80 3.88
C HIS A 36 4.69 -8.97 5.15
N LEU A 37 3.56 -9.14 5.82
CA LEU A 37 3.28 -8.45 7.08
C LEU A 37 4.31 -8.81 8.17
N GLN A 38 4.70 -10.07 8.30
CA GLN A 38 5.70 -10.52 9.28
C GLN A 38 7.07 -9.85 9.06
N GLU A 39 7.41 -9.51 7.82
CA GLU A 39 8.67 -8.83 7.50
C GLU A 39 8.57 -7.30 7.61
N VAL A 40 7.43 -6.72 7.29
CA VAL A 40 7.26 -5.26 7.23
C VAL A 40 6.75 -4.66 8.53
N ALA A 41 5.85 -5.35 9.28
CA ALA A 41 5.28 -4.86 10.52
C ALA A 41 6.30 -4.93 11.68
N ARG A 42 7.19 -3.96 11.71
CA ARG A 42 8.19 -3.72 12.76
C ARG A 42 8.37 -2.22 12.95
N GLU A 43 8.88 -1.81 14.10
CA GLU A 43 9.19 -0.40 14.29
C GLU A 43 10.20 0.03 13.21
N ARG A 44 9.79 0.97 12.35
CA ARG A 44 10.53 1.39 11.16
C ARG A 44 10.54 2.91 11.00
N ASN A 45 10.75 3.58 12.13
CA ASN A 45 10.86 5.02 12.13
C ASN A 45 12.16 5.45 11.43
N PRO A 46 12.11 6.36 10.43
CA PRO A 46 13.29 6.71 9.64
C PRO A 46 14.37 7.44 10.43
N TYR A 47 14.06 8.06 11.57
CA TYR A 47 15.03 8.78 12.40
C TYR A 47 15.49 8.00 13.62
N MET A 48 14.56 7.35 14.33
CA MET A 48 14.85 6.75 15.64
C MET A 48 15.12 5.24 15.53
N ASP A 49 14.59 4.57 14.52
CA ASP A 49 14.89 3.16 14.22
C ASP A 49 15.33 2.98 12.77
N SER A 50 16.42 3.66 12.40
CA SER A 50 16.95 3.67 11.05
C SER A 50 17.44 2.29 10.56
N ALA A 51 17.81 1.39 11.45
CA ALA A 51 18.24 0.03 11.09
C ALA A 51 17.06 -0.82 10.58
N ALA A 52 15.92 -0.79 11.29
CA ALA A 52 14.74 -1.50 10.86
C ALA A 52 14.05 -0.82 9.66
N HIS A 53 14.06 0.51 9.59
CA HIS A 53 13.64 1.24 8.41
C HIS A 53 14.46 0.83 7.17
N PHE A 54 15.79 0.76 7.29
CA PHE A 54 16.66 0.27 6.20
C PHE A 54 16.37 -1.19 5.86
N PHE A 55 16.14 -2.05 6.85
CA PHE A 55 15.77 -3.45 6.62
C PHE A 55 14.50 -3.55 5.77
N VAL A 56 13.43 -2.81 6.13
CA VAL A 56 12.16 -2.82 5.38
C VAL A 56 12.35 -2.26 3.98
N GLN A 57 13.13 -1.19 3.83
CA GLN A 57 13.48 -0.63 2.51
C GLN A 57 14.15 -1.68 1.62
N GLU A 58 15.16 -2.40 2.15
CA GLU A 58 15.87 -3.45 1.40
C GLU A 58 15.01 -4.67 1.14
N TYR A 59 14.14 -5.06 2.08
CA TYR A 59 13.16 -6.13 1.87
C TYR A 59 12.24 -5.79 0.68
N ILE A 60 11.64 -4.60 0.68
CA ILE A 60 10.75 -4.14 -0.41
C ILE A 60 11.54 -4.11 -1.74
N ARG A 61 12.75 -3.55 -1.74
CA ARG A 61 13.59 -3.49 -2.93
C ARG A 61 13.87 -4.88 -3.50
N GLN A 62 14.17 -5.86 -2.64
CA GLN A 62 14.42 -7.25 -3.05
C GLN A 62 13.15 -7.92 -3.58
N GLN A 63 11.99 -7.71 -2.94
CA GLN A 63 10.73 -8.28 -3.39
C GLN A 63 10.30 -7.70 -4.75
N LEU A 64 10.34 -6.39 -4.91
CA LEU A 64 10.08 -5.74 -6.20
C LEU A 64 11.09 -6.16 -7.28
N GLY A 65 12.35 -6.32 -6.89
CA GLY A 65 13.46 -6.72 -7.78
C GLY A 65 13.30 -8.11 -8.40
N GLN A 66 12.44 -8.97 -7.85
CA GLN A 66 12.12 -10.27 -8.47
C GLN A 66 11.33 -10.11 -9.77
N TRP A 67 10.65 -8.99 -9.95
CA TRP A 67 9.72 -8.74 -11.05
C TRP A 67 10.20 -7.72 -12.07
N GLY A 68 11.31 -7.04 -11.80
CA GLY A 68 11.91 -6.09 -12.71
C GLY A 68 12.98 -5.22 -12.06
N SER A 69 13.54 -4.29 -12.83
CA SER A 69 14.51 -3.32 -12.32
C SER A 69 13.81 -2.32 -11.39
N VAL A 70 14.32 -2.19 -10.16
CA VAL A 70 13.84 -1.21 -9.19
C VAL A 70 14.59 0.10 -9.38
N GLU A 71 13.87 1.15 -9.77
CA GLU A 71 14.37 2.52 -9.81
C GLU A 71 14.31 3.13 -8.41
N ILE A 72 15.30 3.94 -8.06
CA ILE A 72 15.36 4.64 -6.77
C ILE A 72 15.20 6.13 -7.03
N HIS A 73 14.13 6.71 -6.52
CA HIS A 73 13.93 8.16 -6.48
C HIS A 73 14.43 8.67 -5.13
N THR A 74 15.46 9.52 -5.16
CA THR A 74 16.07 10.10 -3.94
C THR A 74 15.62 11.54 -3.74
N PHE A 75 15.38 11.90 -2.49
CA PHE A 75 15.08 13.28 -2.07
C PHE A 75 15.67 13.57 -0.70
N GLU A 76 15.85 14.84 -0.37
CA GLU A 76 16.53 15.26 0.85
C GLU A 76 15.56 15.85 1.87
N VAL A 77 15.62 15.34 3.10
CA VAL A 77 14.83 15.86 4.23
C VAL A 77 15.77 16.18 5.38
N ARG A 78 15.95 17.46 5.69
CA ARG A 78 16.79 17.93 6.82
C ARG A 78 18.19 17.32 6.83
N GLY A 79 18.80 17.16 5.64
CA GLY A 79 20.13 16.60 5.48
C GLY A 79 20.19 15.05 5.52
N LYS A 80 19.05 14.39 5.47
CA LYS A 80 18.92 12.94 5.32
C LYS A 80 18.44 12.62 3.92
N THR A 81 19.16 11.73 3.22
CA THR A 81 18.72 11.17 1.95
C THR A 81 17.66 10.10 2.19
N CYS A 82 16.46 10.33 1.66
CA CYS A 82 15.31 9.44 1.70
C CYS A 82 15.05 8.85 0.31
N LYS A 83 14.32 7.75 0.22
CA LYS A 83 14.20 7.00 -1.03
C LYS A 83 12.79 6.46 -1.25
N ASN A 84 12.19 6.81 -2.36
CA ASN A 84 11.06 6.04 -2.89
C ASN A 84 11.58 4.93 -3.79
N LEU A 85 10.97 3.74 -3.73
CA LEU A 85 11.33 2.57 -4.53
C LEU A 85 10.27 2.36 -5.61
N ILE A 86 10.69 2.24 -6.88
CA ILE A 86 9.79 2.25 -8.02
C ILE A 86 10.01 1.02 -8.88
N LEU A 87 8.94 0.28 -9.15
CA LEU A 87 8.90 -0.79 -10.14
C LEU A 87 7.94 -0.44 -11.27
N ASN A 88 8.44 -0.38 -12.50
CA ASN A 88 7.62 -0.21 -13.69
C ASN A 88 7.30 -1.55 -14.33
N LEU A 89 6.02 -1.85 -14.53
CA LEU A 89 5.54 -3.06 -15.18
C LEU A 89 4.87 -2.71 -16.52
N PRO A 90 5.15 -3.45 -17.60
CA PRO A 90 4.60 -3.17 -18.92
C PRO A 90 3.09 -3.45 -18.98
N ALA A 91 2.40 -2.81 -19.91
CA ALA A 91 1.03 -3.17 -20.26
C ALA A 91 0.97 -4.53 -20.97
N ALA A 92 -0.21 -5.18 -20.93
CA ALA A 92 -0.48 -6.34 -21.75
C ALA A 92 -0.32 -5.98 -23.25
N THR A 93 0.53 -6.74 -23.93
CA THR A 93 1.05 -6.41 -25.26
C THR A 93 0.01 -6.34 -26.37
N THR A 94 -0.24 -5.12 -26.87
CA THR A 94 -0.46 -4.81 -28.28
C THR A 94 0.36 -3.56 -28.57
N LYS A 95 1.00 -3.47 -29.74
CA LYS A 95 1.90 -2.35 -30.12
C LYS A 95 1.33 -0.93 -29.87
N GLN A 96 0.01 -0.79 -29.82
CA GLN A 96 -0.69 0.48 -29.57
C GLN A 96 -0.86 0.82 -28.08
N LYS A 97 -0.49 -0.07 -27.14
CA LYS A 97 -0.72 0.13 -25.69
C LYS A 97 0.53 0.51 -24.92
N ALA A 98 1.71 0.46 -25.53
CA ALA A 98 2.98 0.84 -24.89
C ALA A 98 3.03 2.34 -24.50
N ASP A 99 2.26 3.18 -25.22
CA ASP A 99 2.23 4.64 -25.01
C ASP A 99 1.10 5.11 -24.07
N LEU A 100 0.36 4.19 -23.44
CA LEU A 100 -0.69 4.58 -22.50
C LEU A 100 -0.06 5.15 -21.21
N PRO A 101 -0.65 6.23 -20.64
CA PRO A 101 -0.18 6.73 -19.35
C PRO A 101 -0.36 5.67 -18.25
N PRO A 102 0.65 5.47 -17.38
CA PRO A 102 0.59 4.41 -16.38
C PRO A 102 -0.46 4.69 -15.30
N ILE A 103 -0.94 3.61 -14.66
CA ILE A 103 -1.57 3.67 -13.36
C ILE A 103 -0.45 3.55 -12.32
N LEU A 104 -0.33 4.57 -11.45
CA LEU A 104 0.58 4.53 -10.31
C LEU A 104 -0.16 3.96 -9.10
N ILE A 105 0.45 2.99 -8.42
CA ILE A 105 -0.07 2.43 -7.16
C ILE A 105 1.02 2.60 -6.12
N GLY A 106 0.69 3.23 -4.99
CA GLY A 106 1.66 3.54 -3.96
C GLY A 106 1.21 3.12 -2.57
N ALA A 107 2.18 2.84 -1.70
CA ALA A 107 2.02 2.66 -0.26
C ALA A 107 3.26 3.20 0.44
N HIS A 108 3.11 3.85 1.59
CA HIS A 108 4.29 4.27 2.35
C HIS A 108 4.85 3.12 3.17
N TYR A 109 6.17 3.16 3.42
CA TYR A 109 6.85 2.11 4.16
C TYR A 109 7.55 2.59 5.43
N ASP A 110 7.59 3.90 5.69
CA ASP A 110 8.00 4.44 6.98
C ASP A 110 6.94 4.21 8.06
N GLY A 111 7.23 4.53 9.29
CA GLY A 111 6.29 4.35 10.39
C GLY A 111 6.50 5.32 11.54
N VAL A 112 5.46 5.51 12.33
CA VAL A 112 5.48 6.33 13.54
C VAL A 112 6.35 5.68 14.61
N LEU A 113 7.09 6.49 15.35
CA LEU A 113 7.91 6.04 16.48
C LEU A 113 7.07 5.30 17.53
N GLY A 114 7.56 4.15 17.99
CA GLY A 114 6.93 3.35 19.05
C GLY A 114 5.78 2.47 18.58
N THR A 115 5.59 2.32 17.26
CA THR A 115 4.60 1.40 16.67
C THR A 115 5.28 0.46 15.67
N VAL A 116 4.79 -0.78 15.61
CA VAL A 116 5.17 -1.70 14.53
C VAL A 116 4.39 -1.44 13.24
N GLY A 117 3.31 -0.67 13.31
CA GLY A 117 2.54 -0.19 12.17
C GLY A 117 2.08 -1.33 11.26
N ALA A 118 1.34 -2.30 11.82
CA ALA A 118 0.89 -3.46 11.06
C ALA A 118 -0.19 -3.06 10.06
N ASP A 119 -1.18 -2.27 10.52
CA ASP A 119 -2.17 -1.69 9.63
C ASP A 119 -1.60 -0.47 8.92
N ASP A 120 -0.92 0.39 9.67
CA ASP A 120 -0.32 1.66 9.24
C ASP A 120 1.21 1.55 9.01
N ASN A 121 1.70 1.23 7.82
CA ASN A 121 0.98 0.86 6.61
C ASN A 121 1.59 -0.43 6.02
N ALA A 122 1.94 -1.42 6.91
CA ALA A 122 2.46 -2.69 6.41
C ALA A 122 1.42 -3.45 5.56
N THR A 123 0.10 -3.22 5.79
CA THR A 123 -0.97 -3.79 4.94
C THR A 123 -0.91 -3.24 3.52
N GLY A 124 -0.74 -1.93 3.35
CA GLY A 124 -0.59 -1.31 2.03
C GLY A 124 0.65 -1.80 1.30
N VAL A 125 1.79 -1.92 2.01
CA VAL A 125 3.04 -2.47 1.45
C VAL A 125 2.86 -3.93 1.04
N ALA A 126 2.22 -4.77 1.86
CA ALA A 126 1.99 -6.19 1.53
C ALA A 126 1.15 -6.33 0.24
N VAL A 127 0.09 -5.53 0.10
CA VAL A 127 -0.74 -5.51 -1.12
C VAL A 127 0.06 -5.00 -2.32
N LEU A 128 0.91 -3.98 -2.15
CA LEU A 128 1.78 -3.46 -3.21
C LEU A 128 2.73 -4.55 -3.74
N LEU A 129 3.33 -5.35 -2.85
CA LEU A 129 4.23 -6.45 -3.21
C LEU A 129 3.49 -7.59 -3.93
N GLU A 130 2.27 -7.93 -3.49
CA GLU A 130 1.43 -8.90 -4.20
C GLU A 130 1.01 -8.40 -5.59
N PHE A 131 0.76 -7.10 -5.75
CA PHE A 131 0.51 -6.52 -7.06
C PHE A 131 1.74 -6.59 -7.97
N ALA A 132 2.95 -6.41 -7.44
CA ALA A 132 4.17 -6.60 -8.22
C ALA A 132 4.22 -8.02 -8.83
N ARG A 133 3.97 -9.04 -8.02
CA ARG A 133 3.90 -10.44 -8.47
C ARG A 133 2.79 -10.65 -9.50
N SER A 134 1.56 -10.33 -9.11
CA SER A 134 0.37 -10.66 -9.91
C SER A 134 0.37 -9.96 -11.28
N PHE A 135 0.76 -8.67 -11.33
CA PHE A 135 0.77 -7.92 -12.57
C PHE A 135 2.03 -8.15 -13.42
N ALA A 136 3.12 -8.67 -12.84
CA ALA A 136 4.26 -9.17 -13.63
C ALA A 136 3.90 -10.50 -14.30
N GLU A 137 3.26 -11.43 -13.59
CA GLU A 137 2.81 -12.71 -14.14
C GLU A 137 1.71 -12.55 -15.21
N LYS A 138 0.78 -11.62 -14.97
CA LYS A 138 -0.31 -11.32 -15.90
C LYS A 138 -0.49 -9.81 -16.02
N PRO A 139 0.10 -9.16 -17.03
CA PRO A 139 0.04 -7.71 -17.21
C PRO A 139 -1.39 -7.16 -17.32
N ALA A 140 -1.60 -5.94 -16.79
CA ALA A 140 -2.85 -5.20 -16.91
C ALA A 140 -2.96 -4.51 -18.27
N ARG A 141 -4.14 -3.92 -18.54
CA ARG A 141 -4.37 -3.13 -19.77
C ARG A 141 -3.45 -1.90 -19.84
N TYR A 142 -3.25 -1.21 -18.71
CA TYR A 142 -2.36 -0.06 -18.61
C TYR A 142 -1.00 -0.50 -18.05
N PRO A 143 0.10 0.20 -18.41
CA PRO A 143 1.35 0.03 -17.67
C PRO A 143 1.12 0.37 -16.19
N LEU A 144 1.81 -0.32 -15.30
CA LEU A 144 1.73 -0.03 -13.87
C LEU A 144 3.06 0.54 -13.39
N ARG A 145 2.99 1.49 -12.47
CA ARG A 145 4.11 2.02 -11.71
C ARG A 145 3.82 1.80 -10.24
N LEU A 146 4.53 0.86 -9.63
CA LEU A 146 4.40 0.54 -8.21
C LEU A 146 5.44 1.34 -7.43
N VAL A 147 5.02 2.05 -6.39
CA VAL A 147 5.90 2.95 -5.63
C VAL A 147 5.76 2.70 -4.14
N ALA A 148 6.84 2.32 -3.48
CA ALA A 148 6.91 2.37 -2.02
C ALA A 148 7.46 3.76 -1.63
N PHE A 149 6.63 4.57 -0.97
CA PHE A 149 6.96 5.93 -0.55
C PHE A 149 7.64 5.94 0.82
N ASP A 150 8.59 6.86 0.99
CA ASP A 150 9.24 7.14 2.26
C ASP A 150 8.73 8.46 2.84
N MET A 151 8.82 8.62 4.16
CA MET A 151 8.53 9.87 4.86
C MET A 151 7.09 10.38 4.72
N GLU A 152 6.12 9.47 4.61
CA GLU A 152 4.70 9.80 4.63
C GLU A 152 4.30 10.41 5.98
N GLU A 153 4.69 9.76 7.07
CA GLU A 153 4.41 10.09 8.47
C GLU A 153 4.99 11.46 8.90
N TYR A 154 5.88 11.99 8.09
CA TYR A 154 6.51 13.28 8.29
C TYR A 154 5.94 14.38 7.40
N GLY A 155 4.77 14.15 6.83
CA GLY A 155 4.02 15.11 6.03
C GLY A 155 4.00 14.83 4.54
N LEU A 156 3.88 13.55 4.14
CA LEU A 156 3.72 13.09 2.76
C LEU A 156 4.94 13.46 1.88
N LEU A 157 6.16 13.53 2.47
CA LEU A 157 7.30 14.15 1.81
C LEU A 157 7.76 13.40 0.57
N GLY A 158 7.79 12.05 0.63
CA GLY A 158 8.21 11.25 -0.51
C GLY A 158 7.24 11.30 -1.69
N SER A 159 5.95 11.23 -1.42
CA SER A 159 4.93 11.35 -2.46
C SER A 159 4.82 12.77 -3.00
N ALA A 160 5.04 13.80 -2.16
CA ALA A 160 5.03 15.19 -2.57
C ALA A 160 6.19 15.52 -3.53
N ASP A 161 7.41 15.09 -3.19
CA ASP A 161 8.59 15.29 -4.04
C ASP A 161 8.43 14.55 -5.37
N TYR A 162 7.97 13.30 -5.32
CA TYR A 162 7.76 12.50 -6.53
C TYR A 162 6.64 13.04 -7.42
N ALA A 163 5.52 13.49 -6.86
CA ALA A 163 4.44 14.10 -7.63
C ALA A 163 4.87 15.41 -8.31
N ALA A 164 5.70 16.22 -7.61
CA ALA A 164 6.28 17.43 -8.17
C ALA A 164 7.24 17.12 -9.33
N LEU A 165 8.12 16.12 -9.17
CA LEU A 165 9.02 15.65 -10.22
C LEU A 165 8.25 15.19 -11.47
N LEU A 166 7.20 14.36 -11.30
CA LEU A 166 6.37 13.92 -12.42
C LEU A 166 5.70 15.11 -13.14
N ARG A 167 5.28 16.11 -12.38
CA ARG A 167 4.67 17.32 -12.92
C ARG A 167 5.66 18.16 -13.70
N GLU A 168 6.85 18.38 -13.20
CA GLU A 168 7.94 19.09 -13.85
C GLU A 168 8.33 18.41 -15.17
N GLN A 169 8.45 17.09 -15.14
CA GLN A 169 8.77 16.27 -16.33
C GLN A 169 7.57 16.09 -17.27
N LYS A 170 6.41 16.68 -16.97
CA LYS A 170 5.17 16.56 -17.74
C LYS A 170 4.76 15.10 -18.00
N GLN A 171 5.09 14.20 -17.09
CA GLN A 171 4.70 12.79 -17.19
C GLN A 171 3.19 12.64 -16.89
N PRO A 172 2.40 12.09 -17.81
CA PRO A 172 0.99 11.84 -17.55
C PRO A 172 0.80 10.61 -16.66
N LEU A 173 -0.24 10.63 -15.82
CA LEU A 173 -0.76 9.46 -15.14
C LEU A 173 -2.21 9.23 -15.54
N ARG A 174 -2.57 7.97 -15.80
CA ARG A 174 -3.97 7.55 -15.99
C ARG A 174 -4.73 7.67 -14.66
N LEU A 175 -4.10 7.24 -13.57
CA LEU A 175 -4.65 7.24 -12.23
C LEU A 175 -3.50 7.04 -11.23
N MET A 176 -3.59 7.65 -10.05
CA MET A 176 -2.81 7.27 -8.87
C MET A 176 -3.73 6.60 -7.85
N ILE A 177 -3.30 5.49 -7.26
CA ILE A 177 -4.00 4.79 -6.17
C ILE A 177 -3.07 4.71 -4.98
N SER A 178 -3.43 5.34 -3.86
CA SER A 178 -2.76 5.19 -2.57
C SER A 178 -3.41 4.05 -1.81
N LEU A 179 -2.60 3.11 -1.33
CA LEU A 179 -2.97 2.02 -0.44
C LEU A 179 -2.66 2.45 0.99
N GLU A 180 -3.69 2.68 1.80
CA GLU A 180 -3.58 3.31 3.11
C GLU A 180 -4.40 2.57 4.15
N MET A 181 -3.73 1.79 5.03
CA MET A 181 -4.42 0.99 6.05
C MET A 181 -5.58 0.17 5.46
N LEU A 182 -5.38 -1.12 5.24
CA LEU A 182 -6.31 -1.97 4.51
C LEU A 182 -6.83 -3.15 5.32
N GLY A 183 -6.41 -3.29 6.60
CA GLY A 183 -6.54 -4.53 7.33
C GLY A 183 -7.46 -4.50 8.54
N TYR A 184 -7.88 -3.34 9.06
CA TYR A 184 -8.70 -3.27 10.26
C TYR A 184 -10.20 -3.26 9.93
N ARG A 185 -10.95 -4.11 10.63
CA ARG A 185 -12.40 -4.25 10.47
C ARG A 185 -13.09 -4.37 11.82
N ASP A 186 -14.21 -3.65 11.99
CA ASP A 186 -15.08 -3.77 13.15
C ASP A 186 -16.55 -3.65 12.74
N SER A 187 -17.31 -4.74 12.88
CA SER A 187 -18.74 -4.81 12.50
C SER A 187 -19.68 -4.33 13.60
N THR A 188 -19.18 -3.86 14.74
CA THR A 188 -20.01 -3.36 15.85
C THR A 188 -20.74 -2.09 15.44
N PRO A 189 -22.01 -1.92 15.80
CA PRO A 189 -22.71 -0.66 15.57
C PRO A 189 -22.02 0.52 16.28
N GLY A 190 -21.78 1.60 15.53
CA GLY A 190 -21.09 2.79 16.04
C GLY A 190 -19.55 2.69 16.04
N SER A 191 -18.96 1.62 15.49
CA SER A 191 -17.50 1.50 15.33
C SER A 191 -16.92 2.47 14.30
N GLN A 192 -17.73 2.92 13.32
CA GLN A 192 -17.29 3.90 12.32
C GLN A 192 -17.69 5.32 12.74
N LYS A 193 -16.71 6.23 12.70
CA LYS A 193 -16.89 7.67 12.93
C LYS A 193 -16.69 8.44 11.64
N TYR A 194 -17.29 9.64 11.57
CA TYR A 194 -17.15 10.54 10.42
C TYR A 194 -17.13 12.00 10.87
N PRO A 195 -16.45 12.90 10.12
CA PRO A 195 -16.69 14.32 10.23
C PRO A 195 -18.09 14.66 9.71
N PHE A 196 -18.80 15.58 10.40
CA PHE A 196 -20.09 16.09 9.94
C PHE A 196 -19.97 16.71 8.53
N PRO A 197 -20.91 16.48 7.61
CA PRO A 197 -22.19 15.74 7.74
C PRO A 197 -22.11 14.29 7.19
N LEU A 198 -20.93 13.70 6.99
CA LEU A 198 -20.78 12.39 6.32
C LEU A 198 -21.49 11.25 7.07
N GLU A 199 -21.60 11.35 8.39
CA GLU A 199 -22.32 10.37 9.22
C GLU A 199 -23.80 10.18 8.84
N LEU A 200 -24.39 11.15 8.14
CA LEU A 200 -25.79 11.07 7.67
C LEU A 200 -25.94 10.21 6.41
N PHE A 201 -24.85 9.92 5.71
CA PHE A 201 -24.87 9.29 4.39
C PHE A 201 -24.16 7.93 4.33
N TYR A 202 -23.32 7.62 5.32
CA TYR A 202 -22.46 6.44 5.32
C TYR A 202 -22.77 5.51 6.50
N PRO A 203 -22.44 4.19 6.38
CA PRO A 203 -22.70 3.20 7.44
C PRO A 203 -21.98 3.54 8.74
N ASN A 204 -22.60 3.26 9.89
CA ASN A 204 -21.99 3.45 11.21
C ASN A 204 -21.19 2.23 11.71
N ARG A 205 -20.93 1.26 10.84
CA ARG A 205 -20.11 0.06 11.12
C ARG A 205 -18.85 0.10 10.28
N GLY A 206 -17.71 -0.21 10.88
CA GLY A 206 -16.42 -0.23 10.23
C GLY A 206 -16.12 -1.54 9.53
N ASP A 207 -17.01 -2.06 8.70
CA ASP A 207 -16.87 -3.36 8.02
C ASP A 207 -16.72 -3.25 6.49
N PHE A 208 -16.35 -2.09 6.00
CA PHE A 208 -16.15 -1.80 4.58
C PHE A 208 -14.77 -1.22 4.30
N ILE A 209 -14.35 -1.26 3.05
CA ILE A 209 -13.21 -0.48 2.55
C ILE A 209 -13.71 0.81 1.88
N ALA A 210 -13.06 1.94 2.16
CA ALA A 210 -13.39 3.23 1.58
C ALA A 210 -12.47 3.56 0.38
N LEU A 211 -13.05 4.14 -0.67
CA LEU A 211 -12.33 4.70 -1.82
C LEU A 211 -12.63 6.20 -1.87
N ILE A 212 -11.63 7.04 -1.70
CA ILE A 212 -11.77 8.49 -1.68
C ILE A 212 -10.99 9.08 -2.84
N GLY A 213 -11.66 9.80 -3.75
CA GLY A 213 -10.99 10.30 -4.96
C GLY A 213 -11.48 11.68 -5.38
N ASN A 214 -10.69 12.38 -6.19
CA ASN A 214 -11.14 13.66 -6.76
C ASN A 214 -12.20 13.45 -7.86
N LEU A 215 -12.88 14.52 -8.26
CA LEU A 215 -13.97 14.45 -9.25
C LEU A 215 -13.56 13.81 -10.58
N LYS A 216 -12.28 13.88 -10.95
CA LYS A 216 -11.75 13.24 -12.16
C LYS A 216 -11.80 11.71 -12.11
N THR A 217 -11.89 11.13 -10.92
CA THR A 217 -11.84 9.69 -10.68
C THR A 217 -13.21 9.05 -10.44
N LEU A 218 -14.32 9.78 -10.60
CA LEU A 218 -15.67 9.29 -10.26
C LEU A 218 -16.00 7.94 -10.91
N GLY A 219 -15.69 7.79 -12.21
CA GLY A 219 -15.88 6.51 -12.92
C GLY A 219 -15.01 5.38 -12.38
N ASP A 220 -13.78 5.70 -12.00
CA ASP A 220 -12.82 4.74 -11.42
C ASP A 220 -13.26 4.31 -10.02
N LEU A 221 -13.72 5.25 -9.16
CA LEU A 221 -14.28 4.95 -7.84
C LEU A 221 -15.41 3.93 -7.93
N ILE A 222 -16.36 4.15 -8.83
CA ILE A 222 -17.51 3.26 -9.03
C ILE A 222 -17.06 1.89 -9.57
N SER A 223 -16.11 1.86 -10.50
CA SER A 223 -15.60 0.63 -11.10
C SER A 223 -14.84 -0.24 -10.09
N LEU A 224 -13.92 0.37 -9.33
CA LEU A 224 -13.15 -0.30 -8.29
C LEU A 224 -14.06 -0.81 -7.17
N SER A 225 -14.98 0.04 -6.66
CA SER A 225 -15.94 -0.34 -5.64
C SER A 225 -16.78 -1.55 -6.08
N LYS A 226 -17.31 -1.56 -7.31
CA LYS A 226 -18.05 -2.70 -7.85
C LYS A 226 -17.19 -3.98 -7.92
N SER A 227 -15.92 -3.87 -8.20
CA SER A 227 -15.02 -5.02 -8.27
C SER A 227 -14.75 -5.61 -6.88
N ILE A 228 -14.57 -4.74 -5.87
CA ILE A 228 -14.42 -5.13 -4.48
C ILE A 228 -15.69 -5.80 -3.95
N HIS A 229 -16.87 -5.25 -4.26
CA HIS A 229 -18.14 -5.90 -3.89
C HIS A 229 -18.32 -7.30 -4.49
N LYS A 230 -17.81 -7.53 -5.70
CA LYS A 230 -17.92 -8.85 -6.37
C LYS A 230 -17.16 -9.97 -5.67
N VAL A 231 -16.13 -9.65 -4.91
CA VAL A 231 -15.39 -10.61 -4.08
C VAL A 231 -15.94 -10.70 -2.65
N GLY A 232 -17.10 -10.07 -2.38
CA GLY A 232 -17.79 -10.16 -1.11
C GLY A 232 -17.36 -9.13 -0.04
N ILE A 233 -16.51 -8.18 -0.38
CA ILE A 233 -16.08 -7.11 0.54
C ILE A 233 -16.98 -5.88 0.39
N PRO A 234 -17.65 -5.42 1.45
CA PRO A 234 -18.37 -4.14 1.42
C PRO A 234 -17.41 -2.99 1.11
N SER A 235 -17.83 -2.06 0.27
CA SER A 235 -17.05 -0.87 -0.03
C SER A 235 -17.90 0.38 -0.14
N GLN A 236 -17.34 1.51 0.24
CA GLN A 236 -17.95 2.83 0.12
C GLN A 236 -17.04 3.74 -0.70
N TRP A 237 -17.58 4.70 -1.40
CA TRP A 237 -16.78 5.65 -2.15
C TRP A 237 -17.23 7.09 -1.92
N LEU A 238 -16.26 7.99 -1.83
CA LEU A 238 -16.47 9.42 -1.59
C LEU A 238 -15.75 10.25 -2.65
N PRO A 239 -16.45 11.00 -3.51
CA PRO A 239 -15.82 11.98 -4.37
C PRO A 239 -15.50 13.24 -3.54
N ALA A 240 -14.22 13.58 -3.46
CA ALA A 240 -13.70 14.72 -2.73
C ALA A 240 -13.51 15.93 -3.68
N PRO A 241 -14.43 16.91 -3.72
CA PRO A 241 -14.28 18.10 -4.55
C PRO A 241 -13.17 19.00 -4.01
N ASN A 242 -12.73 19.96 -4.84
CA ASN A 242 -11.72 20.94 -4.48
C ASN A 242 -10.47 20.31 -3.80
N ARG A 243 -9.96 19.21 -4.38
CA ARG A 243 -8.77 18.50 -3.85
C ARG A 243 -8.92 18.08 -2.37
N GLY A 244 -10.13 17.81 -1.91
CA GLY A 244 -10.39 17.37 -0.53
C GLY A 244 -10.36 18.48 0.53
N LEU A 245 -10.17 19.74 0.16
CA LEU A 245 -10.04 20.85 1.12
C LEU A 245 -11.31 21.12 1.94
N LEU A 246 -12.46 20.64 1.48
CA LEU A 246 -13.73 20.76 2.23
C LEU A 246 -13.83 19.75 3.39
N VAL A 247 -13.12 18.64 3.31
CA VAL A 247 -13.01 17.60 4.34
C VAL A 247 -11.53 17.24 4.49
N PRO A 248 -10.75 17.97 5.29
CA PRO A 248 -9.28 17.81 5.36
C PRO A 248 -8.81 16.39 5.66
N GLN A 249 -9.61 15.61 6.38
CA GLN A 249 -9.33 14.20 6.68
C GLN A 249 -9.20 13.33 5.43
N THR A 250 -9.80 13.75 4.31
CA THR A 250 -9.66 13.04 3.02
C THR A 250 -8.30 13.25 2.35
N ARG A 251 -7.39 14.01 2.97
CA ARG A 251 -6.07 14.34 2.41
C ARG A 251 -4.91 13.70 3.18
N LEU A 252 -5.20 12.83 4.12
CA LEU A 252 -4.20 12.25 5.02
C LEU A 252 -3.64 10.94 4.44
N SER A 253 -3.04 10.99 3.25
CA SER A 253 -2.22 9.96 2.64
C SER A 253 -1.59 10.46 1.33
N ASP A 254 -0.73 9.64 0.74
CA ASP A 254 0.12 9.88 -0.43
C ASP A 254 -0.61 10.33 -1.71
N HIS A 255 -1.92 10.14 -1.82
CA HIS A 255 -2.72 10.63 -2.96
C HIS A 255 -2.89 12.16 -2.96
N ALA A 256 -2.83 12.81 -1.80
CA ALA A 256 -3.11 14.24 -1.66
C ALA A 256 -2.10 15.13 -2.41
N PRO A 257 -0.79 14.89 -2.37
CA PRO A 257 0.18 15.61 -3.21
C PRO A 257 -0.11 15.48 -4.71
N PHE A 258 -0.59 14.32 -5.16
CA PHE A 258 -0.98 14.14 -6.57
C PHE A 258 -2.22 14.98 -6.93
N TRP A 259 -3.18 15.14 -6.02
CA TRP A 259 -4.29 16.09 -6.21
C TRP A 259 -3.79 17.51 -6.37
N ASP A 260 -2.79 17.91 -5.57
CA ASP A 260 -2.21 19.26 -5.63
C ASP A 260 -1.49 19.52 -6.94
N GLN A 261 -0.87 18.50 -7.52
CA GLN A 261 -0.26 18.54 -8.85
C GLN A 261 -1.28 18.35 -10.00
N GLY A 262 -2.57 18.20 -9.68
CA GLY A 262 -3.66 18.09 -10.66
C GLY A 262 -3.86 16.72 -11.28
N TYR A 263 -3.24 15.66 -10.72
CA TYR A 263 -3.44 14.29 -11.17
C TYR A 263 -4.78 13.70 -10.68
N PRO A 264 -5.37 12.76 -11.44
CA PRO A 264 -6.44 11.91 -10.93
C PRO A 264 -5.85 10.96 -9.88
N ALA A 265 -6.37 10.97 -8.65
CA ALA A 265 -5.89 10.11 -7.59
C ALA A 265 -6.99 9.63 -6.65
N ILE A 266 -6.83 8.42 -6.11
CA ILE A 266 -7.73 7.73 -5.19
C ILE A 266 -6.92 7.24 -4.00
N MET A 267 -7.44 7.40 -2.78
CA MET A 267 -7.00 6.68 -1.59
C MET A 267 -7.95 5.50 -1.37
N VAL A 268 -7.39 4.33 -1.10
CA VAL A 268 -8.12 3.14 -0.62
C VAL A 268 -7.73 2.93 0.83
N THR A 269 -8.72 2.91 1.74
CA THR A 269 -8.44 2.88 3.18
C THR A 269 -9.56 2.21 3.98
N ASP A 270 -9.21 1.62 5.10
CA ASP A 270 -10.17 1.19 6.13
C ASP A 270 -10.68 2.36 6.99
N THR A 271 -10.24 3.59 6.68
CA THR A 271 -10.58 4.86 7.35
C THR A 271 -9.76 5.20 8.59
N ALA A 272 -8.68 4.48 8.88
CA ALA A 272 -7.69 4.81 9.89
C ALA A 272 -8.30 5.18 11.27
N PHE A 273 -7.90 6.30 11.86
CA PHE A 273 -8.35 6.78 13.17
C PHE A 273 -9.88 6.97 13.32
N MET A 274 -10.62 6.99 12.21
CA MET A 274 -12.09 7.05 12.28
C MET A 274 -12.72 5.70 12.66
N ARG A 275 -11.94 4.63 12.68
CA ARG A 275 -12.37 3.26 12.98
C ARG A 275 -11.38 2.52 13.88
N ASN A 276 -10.10 2.54 13.54
CA ASN A 276 -9.06 1.73 14.16
C ASN A 276 -8.58 2.37 15.49
N PRO A 277 -8.86 1.76 16.66
CA PRO A 277 -8.41 2.28 17.94
C PRO A 277 -6.89 2.12 18.16
N HIS A 278 -6.20 1.37 17.31
CA HIS A 278 -4.77 1.09 17.38
C HIS A 278 -3.92 2.06 16.55
N TYR A 279 -4.55 2.93 15.75
CA TYR A 279 -3.89 3.90 14.90
C TYR A 279 -2.83 4.71 15.67
N HIS A 280 -1.59 4.73 15.17
CA HIS A 280 -0.40 5.37 15.75
C HIS A 280 -0.08 4.92 17.20
N LYS A 281 -0.38 3.67 17.54
CA LYS A 281 -0.11 3.10 18.88
C LYS A 281 0.73 1.83 18.79
N ALA A 282 1.42 1.50 19.88
CA ALA A 282 2.16 0.25 19.99
C ALA A 282 1.27 -1.01 19.87
N SER A 283 -0.05 -0.86 20.00
CA SER A 283 -1.02 -1.93 19.81
C SER A 283 -1.44 -2.17 18.35
N ASP A 284 -0.92 -1.39 17.38
CA ASP A 284 -1.11 -1.67 15.94
C ASP A 284 -0.21 -2.84 15.53
N THR A 285 -0.71 -4.04 15.68
CA THR A 285 0.00 -5.30 15.46
C THR A 285 -0.76 -6.21 14.51
N ILE A 286 -0.09 -7.21 13.92
CA ILE A 286 -0.72 -8.18 12.99
C ILE A 286 -1.93 -8.87 13.64
N ALA A 287 -1.92 -9.07 14.96
CA ALA A 287 -3.02 -9.71 15.68
C ALA A 287 -4.34 -8.88 15.67
N THR A 288 -4.28 -7.59 15.36
CA THR A 288 -5.46 -6.71 15.28
C THR A 288 -6.08 -6.66 13.89
N LEU A 289 -5.43 -7.29 12.90
CA LEU A 289 -5.88 -7.28 11.50
C LEU A 289 -6.89 -8.40 11.22
N ASP A 290 -7.85 -8.12 10.34
CA ASP A 290 -8.69 -9.12 9.69
C ASP A 290 -8.04 -9.51 8.33
N LEU A 291 -7.27 -10.61 8.34
CA LEU A 291 -6.54 -11.07 7.15
C LEU A 291 -7.47 -11.56 6.02
N ASP A 292 -8.71 -11.98 6.33
CA ASP A 292 -9.69 -12.33 5.29
C ASP A 292 -10.23 -11.08 4.61
N PHE A 293 -10.46 -10.03 5.39
CA PHE A 293 -10.83 -8.70 4.87
C PHE A 293 -9.71 -8.13 3.98
N LEU A 294 -8.46 -8.12 4.45
CA LEU A 294 -7.29 -7.67 3.69
C LEU A 294 -7.14 -8.45 2.38
N THR A 295 -7.29 -9.78 2.45
CA THR A 295 -7.20 -10.67 1.27
C THR A 295 -8.27 -10.32 0.24
N GLY A 296 -9.51 -10.13 0.67
CA GLY A 296 -10.61 -9.76 -0.21
C GLY A 296 -10.44 -8.35 -0.80
N VAL A 297 -9.92 -7.39 -0.02
CA VAL A 297 -9.58 -6.05 -0.52
C VAL A 297 -8.52 -6.13 -1.62
N CYS A 298 -7.43 -6.88 -1.38
CA CYS A 298 -6.37 -7.10 -2.37
C CYS A 298 -6.92 -7.72 -3.67
N GLU A 299 -7.69 -8.79 -3.56
CA GLU A 299 -8.30 -9.47 -4.71
C GLU A 299 -9.26 -8.55 -5.48
N GLY A 300 -10.13 -7.85 -4.78
CA GLY A 300 -11.10 -6.94 -5.38
C GLY A 300 -10.45 -5.76 -6.10
N LEU A 301 -9.39 -5.19 -5.53
CA LEU A 301 -8.59 -4.13 -6.17
C LEU A 301 -7.86 -4.67 -7.40
N GLU A 302 -7.20 -5.83 -7.31
CA GLU A 302 -6.52 -6.44 -8.46
C GLU A 302 -7.49 -6.63 -9.63
N GLN A 303 -8.65 -7.25 -9.37
CA GLN A 303 -9.69 -7.44 -10.39
C GLN A 303 -10.20 -6.10 -10.95
N GLY A 304 -10.33 -5.09 -10.09
CA GLY A 304 -10.75 -3.74 -10.49
C GLY A 304 -9.74 -3.06 -11.40
N ILE A 305 -8.46 -3.06 -11.05
CA ILE A 305 -7.36 -2.46 -11.82
C ILE A 305 -7.25 -3.12 -13.21
N ARG A 306 -7.44 -4.45 -13.29
CA ARG A 306 -7.44 -5.17 -14.57
C ARG A 306 -8.57 -4.74 -15.52
N ARG A 307 -9.65 -4.14 -15.00
CA ARG A 307 -10.83 -3.69 -15.78
C ARG A 307 -10.78 -2.21 -16.19
N LEU A 308 -9.87 -1.42 -15.56
CA LEU A 308 -9.65 -0.03 -15.96
C LEU A 308 -9.03 0.03 -17.36
#